data_84912fdc8f891d8f78e8278ba6124cfd
#
_entry.id   84912fdc8f891d8f78e8278ba6124cfd
#
_cell.length_a   1.000
_cell.length_b   1.000
_cell.length_c   1.000
_cell.angle_alpha   90.00
_cell.angle_beta   90.00
_cell.angle_gamma   90.00
#
_symmetry.space_group_name_H-M   'P 1'
#
loop_
_entity.id
_entity.type
_entity.pdbx_description
1 polymer ?
#
loop_
_entity_poly.entity_id
_entity_poly.type
_entity_poly.pdbx_seq_one_letter_code
_entity_poly.pdbx_strand_id
1 'polypeptide(L)'
;MSLSTNRPLPALALLLSLAGVATPAAADLALATSKNCMSCHAVDRKVLGPAFKDIAAKYKDNKGATDLLATKIIKGGAGVWGPVPMPANTQVSEADAKKLAAWVLSTK
;
A
#
# COMPACT_ATOMS: atom_id res chain seq x y z
N MET A 1 -15.19 64.65 -29.47
CA MET A 1 -13.92 63.92 -29.20
C MET A 1 -14.17 62.91 -28.14
N SER A 2 -14.32 61.67 -28.50
CA SER A 2 -14.56 60.55 -27.59
C SER A 2 -13.22 59.89 -27.31
N LEU A 3 -12.76 59.99 -26.03
CA LEU A 3 -11.57 59.28 -25.57
C LEU A 3 -12.00 57.90 -25.10
N SER A 4 -11.75 56.91 -25.97
CA SER A 4 -11.92 55.52 -25.66
C SER A 4 -10.76 55.03 -24.74
N THR A 5 -10.99 54.93 -23.46
CA THR A 5 -10.03 54.35 -22.54
C THR A 5 -10.15 52.81 -22.59
N ASN A 6 -9.34 52.20 -23.39
CA ASN A 6 -9.13 50.75 -23.39
C ASN A 6 -8.34 50.38 -22.11
N ARG A 7 -9.05 49.92 -21.07
CA ARG A 7 -8.41 49.32 -19.92
C ARG A 7 -8.19 47.82 -20.22
N PRO A 8 -6.94 47.32 -20.22
CA PRO A 8 -6.74 45.89 -20.28
C PRO A 8 -7.20 45.25 -18.97
N LEU A 9 -8.08 44.27 -19.09
CA LEU A 9 -8.47 43.40 -17.98
C LEU A 9 -7.26 42.57 -17.56
N PRO A 10 -6.96 42.43 -16.25
CA PRO A 10 -5.90 41.51 -15.83
C PRO A 10 -6.34 40.08 -16.13
N ALA A 11 -5.53 39.39 -16.90
CA ALA A 11 -5.66 37.96 -17.09
C ALA A 11 -5.46 37.28 -15.73
N LEU A 12 -6.55 36.76 -15.16
CA LEU A 12 -6.52 35.95 -13.95
C LEU A 12 -5.87 34.61 -14.34
N ALA A 13 -4.57 34.49 -14.08
CA ALA A 13 -3.88 33.21 -14.23
C ALA A 13 -4.45 32.24 -13.17
N LEU A 14 -5.31 31.35 -13.63
CA LEU A 14 -5.80 30.22 -12.82
C LEU A 14 -4.63 29.27 -12.63
N LEU A 15 -3.93 29.38 -11.51
CA LEU A 15 -2.95 28.38 -11.09
C LEU A 15 -3.73 27.12 -10.69
N LEU A 16 -3.90 26.19 -11.63
CA LEU A 16 -4.31 24.83 -11.31
C LEU A 16 -3.17 24.18 -10.53
N SER A 17 -3.27 24.20 -9.21
CA SER A 17 -2.44 23.36 -8.36
C SER A 17 -2.87 21.91 -8.60
N LEU A 18 -2.06 21.16 -9.36
CA LEU A 18 -2.16 19.71 -9.45
C LEU A 18 -1.74 19.14 -8.09
N ALA A 19 -2.72 18.96 -7.20
CA ALA A 19 -2.52 18.15 -6.00
C ALA A 19 -2.30 16.71 -6.47
N GLY A 20 -1.07 16.21 -6.34
CA GLY A 20 -0.74 14.82 -6.64
C GLY A 20 -1.55 13.88 -5.76
N VAL A 21 -2.44 13.09 -6.37
CA VAL A 21 -3.17 12.02 -5.65
C VAL A 21 -2.27 10.81 -5.61
N ALA A 22 -1.93 10.33 -4.39
CA ALA A 22 -1.20 9.08 -4.23
C ALA A 22 -2.01 7.92 -4.85
N THR A 23 -1.34 7.05 -5.65
CA THR A 23 -1.98 5.84 -6.15
C THR A 23 -2.30 4.89 -5.00
N PRO A 24 -3.33 4.00 -5.10
CA PRO A 24 -3.62 3.01 -4.06
C PRO A 24 -2.40 2.16 -3.69
N ALA A 25 -1.58 1.74 -4.66
CA ALA A 25 -0.36 0.97 -4.40
C ALA A 25 0.66 1.75 -3.55
N ALA A 26 0.85 3.07 -3.80
CA ALA A 26 1.73 3.90 -3.00
C ALA A 26 1.18 4.12 -1.58
N ALA A 27 -0.14 4.30 -1.43
CA ALA A 27 -0.79 4.42 -0.13
C ALA A 27 -0.66 3.14 0.69
N ASP A 28 -0.77 1.96 0.07
CA ASP A 28 -0.65 0.66 0.74
C ASP A 28 0.81 0.36 1.13
N LEU A 29 1.78 0.74 0.32
CA LEU A 29 3.20 0.67 0.68
C LEU A 29 3.50 1.58 1.89
N ALA A 30 2.95 2.78 1.92
CA ALA A 30 3.09 3.69 3.06
C ALA A 30 2.48 3.09 4.33
N LEU A 31 1.31 2.45 4.23
CA LEU A 31 0.68 1.75 5.34
C LEU A 31 1.58 0.60 5.84
N ALA A 32 2.07 -0.25 4.94
CA ALA A 32 2.98 -1.35 5.29
C ALA A 32 4.24 -0.84 5.99
N THR A 33 4.81 0.26 5.51
CA THR A 33 5.97 0.90 6.12
C THR A 33 5.66 1.40 7.53
N SER A 34 4.52 2.07 7.71
CA SER A 34 4.09 2.59 9.01
C SER A 34 3.82 1.50 10.05
N LYS A 35 3.49 0.30 9.60
CA LYS A 35 3.23 -0.88 10.45
C LYS A 35 4.46 -1.79 10.61
N ASN A 36 5.63 -1.36 10.18
CA ASN A 36 6.90 -2.08 10.26
C ASN A 36 6.99 -3.38 9.43
N CYS A 37 6.11 -3.58 8.48
CA CYS A 37 6.16 -4.77 7.61
C CYS A 37 7.48 -4.83 6.82
N MET A 38 7.98 -3.67 6.40
CA MET A 38 9.18 -3.58 5.58
C MET A 38 10.49 -3.81 6.35
N SER A 39 10.43 -4.01 7.66
CA SER A 39 11.59 -4.47 8.45
C SER A 39 11.94 -5.93 8.14
N CYS A 40 10.95 -6.74 7.76
CA CYS A 40 11.11 -8.18 7.53
C CYS A 40 10.75 -8.62 6.11
N HIS A 41 10.04 -7.80 5.36
CA HIS A 41 9.60 -8.08 4.01
C HIS A 41 10.10 -7.03 3.01
N ALA A 42 10.21 -7.46 1.76
CA ALA A 42 10.32 -6.58 0.60
C ALA A 42 9.33 -7.03 -0.47
N VAL A 43 9.06 -6.19 -1.45
CA VAL A 43 8.12 -6.54 -2.52
C VAL A 43 8.67 -7.67 -3.39
N ASP A 44 9.94 -7.61 -3.73
CA ASP A 44 10.57 -8.43 -4.78
C ASP A 44 11.72 -9.31 -4.32
N ARG A 45 12.04 -9.35 -3.04
CA ARG A 45 13.11 -10.20 -2.49
C ARG A 45 12.80 -10.67 -1.08
N LYS A 46 13.38 -11.83 -0.74
CA LYS A 46 13.38 -12.32 0.64
C LYS A 46 14.30 -11.47 1.52
N VAL A 47 13.80 -11.12 2.71
CA VAL A 47 14.58 -10.52 3.80
C VAL A 47 14.58 -11.53 4.96
N LEU A 48 13.92 -11.25 6.07
CA LEU A 48 13.62 -12.25 7.11
C LEU A 48 12.39 -13.08 6.73
N GLY A 49 11.36 -12.42 6.20
CA GLY A 49 10.18 -13.04 5.63
C GLY A 49 10.23 -13.13 4.12
N PRO A 50 9.26 -13.82 3.51
CA PRO A 50 9.19 -13.98 2.07
C PRO A 50 8.91 -12.64 1.36
N ALA A 51 9.33 -12.55 0.10
CA ALA A 51 8.93 -11.46 -0.78
C ALA A 51 7.40 -11.41 -0.94
N PHE A 52 6.83 -10.25 -1.01
CA PHE A 52 5.37 -10.12 -1.23
C PHE A 52 4.94 -10.74 -2.56
N LYS A 53 5.77 -10.64 -3.61
CA LYS A 53 5.51 -11.31 -4.89
C LYS A 53 5.42 -12.84 -4.77
N ASP A 54 6.23 -13.43 -3.92
CA ASP A 54 6.20 -14.88 -3.68
C ASP A 54 4.95 -15.27 -2.90
N ILE A 55 4.52 -14.46 -1.96
CA ILE A 55 3.25 -14.65 -1.25
C ILE A 55 2.08 -14.59 -2.25
N ALA A 56 2.05 -13.58 -3.09
CA ALA A 56 1.02 -13.43 -4.11
C ALA A 56 0.98 -14.64 -5.06
N ALA A 57 2.14 -15.13 -5.50
CA ALA A 57 2.24 -16.29 -6.36
C ALA A 57 1.73 -17.57 -5.67
N LYS A 58 2.06 -17.76 -4.40
CA LYS A 58 1.61 -18.94 -3.62
C LYS A 58 0.09 -18.98 -3.47
N TYR A 59 -0.54 -17.85 -3.26
CA TYR A 59 -1.97 -17.77 -2.92
C TYR A 59 -2.87 -17.30 -4.07
N LYS A 60 -2.34 -17.17 -5.29
CA LYS A 60 -3.08 -16.60 -6.43
C LYS A 60 -4.41 -17.28 -6.76
N ASP A 61 -4.51 -18.58 -6.52
CA ASP A 61 -5.70 -19.38 -6.83
C ASP A 61 -6.57 -19.65 -5.58
N ASN A 62 -6.21 -19.08 -4.45
CA ASN A 62 -6.95 -19.22 -3.20
C ASN A 62 -7.93 -18.06 -3.03
N LYS A 63 -9.22 -18.33 -3.17
CA LYS A 63 -10.28 -17.31 -3.05
C LYS A 63 -10.40 -16.73 -1.64
N GLY A 64 -9.99 -17.46 -0.62
CA GLY A 64 -9.98 -17.02 0.78
C GLY A 64 -8.67 -16.37 1.23
N ALA A 65 -7.75 -16.10 0.30
CA ALA A 65 -6.39 -15.66 0.65
C ALA A 65 -6.35 -14.34 1.39
N THR A 66 -7.20 -13.36 1.03
CA THR A 66 -7.22 -12.06 1.70
C THR A 66 -7.50 -12.21 3.19
N ASP A 67 -8.52 -12.95 3.56
CA ASP A 67 -8.88 -13.16 4.97
C ASP A 67 -7.84 -14.02 5.69
N LEU A 68 -7.31 -15.04 5.03
CA LEU A 68 -6.25 -15.87 5.57
C LEU A 68 -5.01 -15.04 5.89
N LEU A 69 -4.55 -14.23 4.96
CA LEU A 69 -3.36 -13.39 5.14
C LEU A 69 -3.61 -12.26 6.14
N ALA A 70 -4.80 -11.68 6.19
CA ALA A 70 -5.17 -10.71 7.21
C ALA A 70 -5.05 -11.31 8.62
N THR A 71 -5.52 -12.53 8.80
CA THR A 71 -5.36 -13.27 10.06
C THR A 71 -3.89 -13.53 10.38
N LYS A 72 -3.08 -13.89 9.40
CA LYS A 72 -1.63 -14.08 9.57
C LYS A 72 -0.92 -12.80 9.98
N ILE A 73 -1.31 -11.66 9.44
CA ILE A 73 -0.76 -10.36 9.81
C ILE A 73 -1.03 -10.09 11.30
N ILE A 74 -2.26 -10.28 11.74
CA ILE A 74 -2.67 -9.95 13.12
C ILE A 74 -2.08 -10.95 14.12
N LYS A 75 -2.19 -12.24 13.83
CA LYS A 75 -1.84 -13.33 14.78
C LYS A 75 -0.42 -13.84 14.61
N GLY A 76 0.24 -13.53 13.51
CA GLY A 76 1.53 -14.10 13.18
C GLY A 76 1.45 -15.58 12.79
N GLY A 77 2.58 -16.23 12.74
CA GLY A 77 2.67 -17.65 12.43
C GLY A 77 4.09 -18.08 12.04
N ALA A 78 4.27 -19.38 11.86
CA ALA A 78 5.53 -19.98 11.45
C ALA A 78 5.28 -21.24 10.62
N GLY A 79 6.31 -21.70 9.95
CA GLY A 79 6.33 -23.00 9.27
C GLY A 79 5.96 -23.00 7.80
N VAL A 80 5.08 -22.10 7.34
CA VAL A 80 4.68 -22.03 5.93
C VAL A 80 5.85 -21.63 5.04
N TRP A 81 6.68 -20.69 5.51
CA TRP A 81 7.82 -20.13 4.81
C TRP A 81 9.17 -20.48 5.45
N GLY A 82 9.19 -21.46 6.32
CA GLY A 82 10.37 -21.91 7.04
C GLY A 82 10.27 -21.67 8.55
N PRO A 83 11.39 -21.81 9.29
CA PRO A 83 11.38 -21.82 10.75
C PRO A 83 11.31 -20.44 11.39
N VAL A 84 11.60 -19.38 10.65
CA VAL A 84 11.57 -18.02 11.18
C VAL A 84 10.11 -17.59 11.41
N PRO A 85 9.70 -17.31 12.66
CA PRO A 85 8.32 -16.90 12.91
C PRO A 85 8.06 -15.48 12.49
N MET A 86 6.86 -15.22 11.97
CA MET A 86 6.31 -13.89 11.83
C MET A 86 5.62 -13.52 13.16
N PRO A 87 6.05 -12.45 13.83
CA PRO A 87 5.38 -12.04 15.07
C PRO A 87 3.96 -11.55 14.83
N ALA A 88 3.11 -11.63 15.84
CA ALA A 88 1.79 -11.01 15.81
C ALA A 88 1.91 -9.49 15.72
N ASN A 89 1.09 -8.87 14.86
CA ASN A 89 1.03 -7.42 14.70
C ASN A 89 -0.23 -6.88 15.41
N THR A 90 -0.17 -6.78 16.71
CA THR A 90 -1.32 -6.34 17.53
C THR A 90 -1.69 -4.87 17.32
N GLN A 91 -0.77 -4.09 16.74
CA GLN A 91 -0.97 -2.67 16.38
C GLN A 91 -1.74 -2.49 15.06
N VAL A 92 -1.99 -3.55 14.31
CA VAL A 92 -2.68 -3.51 13.02
C VAL A 92 -4.16 -3.83 13.24
N SER A 93 -5.06 -2.94 12.82
CA SER A 93 -6.50 -3.18 12.85
C SER A 93 -6.89 -4.26 11.84
N GLU A 94 -8.05 -4.88 12.06
CA GLU A 94 -8.58 -5.86 11.10
C GLU A 94 -8.79 -5.25 9.70
N ALA A 95 -9.30 -4.01 9.64
CA ALA A 95 -9.50 -3.30 8.38
C ALA A 95 -8.16 -3.04 7.65
N ASP A 96 -7.13 -2.61 8.37
CA ASP A 96 -5.80 -2.41 7.81
C ASP A 96 -5.14 -3.72 7.41
N ALA A 97 -5.32 -4.78 8.18
CA ALA A 97 -4.81 -6.10 7.83
C ALA A 97 -5.41 -6.63 6.52
N LYS A 98 -6.71 -6.46 6.31
CA LYS A 98 -7.38 -6.82 5.05
C LYS A 98 -6.87 -5.98 3.88
N LYS A 99 -6.68 -4.68 4.07
CA LYS A 99 -6.12 -3.79 3.06
C LYS A 99 -4.68 -4.21 2.68
N LEU A 100 -3.84 -4.48 3.67
CA LEU A 100 -2.47 -4.94 3.45
C LEU A 100 -2.45 -6.30 2.75
N ALA A 101 -3.28 -7.25 3.16
CA ALA A 101 -3.37 -8.56 2.54
C ALA A 101 -3.78 -8.46 1.06
N ALA A 102 -4.79 -7.67 0.74
CA ALA A 102 -5.22 -7.44 -0.64
C ALA A 102 -4.11 -6.81 -1.48
N TRP A 103 -3.38 -5.85 -0.93
CA TRP A 103 -2.25 -5.23 -1.60
C TRP A 103 -1.12 -6.23 -1.86
N VAL A 104 -0.72 -7.01 -0.86
CA VAL A 104 0.32 -8.05 -1.01
C VAL A 104 -0.07 -9.01 -2.13
N LEU A 105 -1.32 -9.47 -2.17
CA LEU A 105 -1.81 -10.38 -3.21
C LEU A 105 -1.84 -9.74 -4.60
N SER A 106 -1.83 -8.44 -4.71
CA SER A 106 -1.77 -7.70 -5.98
C SER A 106 -0.35 -7.52 -6.53
N THR A 107 0.68 -7.82 -5.77
CA THR A 107 2.08 -7.68 -6.20
C THR A 107 2.44 -8.74 -7.24
N LYS A 108 3.27 -8.35 -8.23
CA LYS A 108 3.66 -9.22 -9.36
C LYS A 108 5.16 -9.17 -9.61
#